data_548db43444d9956d2fb6ddbdc47551af
#
_entry.id   548db43444d9956d2fb6ddbdc47551af
#
_cell.length_a   1.000
_cell.length_b   1.000
_cell.length_c   1.000
_cell.angle_alpha   90.00
_cell.angle_beta   90.00
_cell.angle_gamma   90.00
#
_symmetry.space_group_name_H-M   'P 1'
#
loop_
_entity.id
_entity.type
_entity.pdbx_description
1 polymer ?
#
loop_
_entity_poly.entity_id
_entity_poly.type
_entity_poly.pdbx_seq_one_letter_code
_entity_poly.pdbx_strand_id
1 'polypeptide(L)' 'MTKAFVLLNSETGQEDDNLLKIKDFLIVKEAFRTFGVYDIIILVEEEDMKQLKETIFHKIRMIDGVRATLTLLVL' A
#
# COMPACT_ATOMS: atom_id res chain seq x y z
N MET A 1 13.77 11.89 -2.17
CA MET A 1 12.49 11.32 -1.71
C MET A 1 12.63 9.85 -1.40
N THR A 2 11.94 9.39 -0.39
CA THR A 2 11.96 8.00 -0.01
C THR A 2 10.86 7.25 -0.75
N LYS A 3 11.22 6.14 -1.38
CA LYS A 3 10.28 5.30 -2.13
C LYS A 3 10.21 3.92 -1.53
N ALA A 4 9.05 3.30 -1.63
CA ALA A 4 8.86 1.92 -1.21
C ALA A 4 7.80 1.26 -2.07
N PHE A 5 7.95 -0.04 -2.25
CA PHE A 5 6.87 -0.88 -2.73
C PHE A 5 6.18 -1.51 -1.52
N VAL A 6 4.87 -1.45 -1.49
CA VAL A 6 4.09 -2.11 -0.46
C VAL A 6 3.24 -3.17 -1.13
N LEU A 7 3.44 -4.40 -0.71
CA LEU A 7 2.65 -5.54 -1.17
C LEU A 7 1.64 -5.84 -0.09
N LEU A 8 0.38 -6.02 -0.47
CA LEU A 8 -0.63 -6.25 0.56
C LEU A 8 -1.67 -7.25 0.10
N ASN A 9 -2.29 -7.88 1.11
CA ASN A 9 -3.40 -8.78 0.92
C ASN A 9 -4.68 -8.14 1.40
N SER A 10 -5.75 -8.43 0.69
CA SER A 10 -7.08 -7.91 0.95
C SER A 10 -8.01 -9.05 1.32
N GLU A 11 -9.06 -8.74 2.07
CA GLU A 11 -10.17 -9.67 2.27
C GLU A 11 -10.73 -10.08 0.92
N THR A 12 -11.05 -11.37 0.79
CA THR A 12 -11.66 -11.87 -0.44
C THR A 12 -12.95 -11.11 -0.74
N GLY A 13 -13.03 -10.59 -1.96
CA GLY A 13 -14.17 -9.81 -2.40
C GLY A 13 -14.02 -8.32 -2.19
N GLN A 14 -13.00 -7.85 -1.47
CA GLN A 14 -12.78 -6.43 -1.19
C GLN A 14 -11.58 -5.86 -1.93
N GLU A 15 -10.96 -6.63 -2.81
CA GLU A 15 -9.71 -6.23 -3.47
C GLU A 15 -9.87 -4.95 -4.28
N ASP A 16 -10.94 -4.85 -5.08
CA ASP A 16 -11.16 -3.68 -5.91
C ASP A 16 -11.51 -2.44 -5.09
N ASP A 17 -12.33 -2.62 -4.05
CA ASP A 17 -12.68 -1.52 -3.15
C ASP A 17 -11.45 -0.98 -2.44
N ASN A 18 -10.60 -1.88 -1.95
CA ASN A 18 -9.38 -1.50 -1.27
C ASN A 18 -8.41 -0.80 -2.22
N LEU A 19 -8.30 -1.28 -3.45
CA LEU A 19 -7.46 -0.64 -4.46
C LEU A 19 -7.91 0.80 -4.71
N LEU A 20 -9.22 1.04 -4.82
CA LEU A 20 -9.74 2.39 -5.02
C LEU A 20 -9.41 3.31 -3.84
N LYS A 21 -9.56 2.82 -2.62
CA LYS A 21 -9.24 3.60 -1.43
C LYS A 21 -7.75 3.94 -1.37
N ILE A 22 -6.90 2.97 -1.70
CA ILE A 22 -5.46 3.16 -1.69
C ILE A 22 -5.03 4.20 -2.70
N LYS A 23 -5.62 4.20 -3.89
CA LYS A 23 -5.29 5.16 -4.94
C LYS A 23 -5.57 6.61 -4.54
N ASP A 24 -6.44 6.84 -3.57
CA ASP A 24 -6.76 8.19 -3.11
C ASP A 24 -5.68 8.81 -2.25
N PHE A 25 -4.74 8.02 -1.73
CA PHE A 25 -3.65 8.59 -0.92
C PHE A 25 -2.64 9.30 -1.82
N LEU A 26 -2.26 10.53 -1.42
CA LEU A 26 -1.33 11.34 -2.21
C LEU A 26 0.04 10.68 -2.38
N ILE A 27 0.48 9.91 -1.39
CA ILE A 27 1.80 9.27 -1.46
C ILE A 27 1.82 8.08 -2.41
N VAL A 28 0.66 7.57 -2.81
CA VAL A 28 0.57 6.43 -3.71
C VAL A 28 0.71 6.91 -5.15
N LYS A 29 1.80 6.53 -5.78
CA LYS A 29 2.11 6.95 -7.16
C LYS A 29 1.60 5.97 -8.19
N GLU A 30 1.64 4.68 -7.87
CA GLU A 30 1.12 3.62 -8.74
C GLU A 30 0.52 2.54 -7.86
N ALA A 31 -0.53 1.91 -8.34
CA ALA A 31 -1.19 0.82 -7.62
C ALA A 31 -1.75 -0.17 -8.64
N PHE A 32 -1.49 -1.45 -8.39
CA PHE A 32 -1.88 -2.52 -9.31
C PHE A 32 -2.51 -3.68 -8.56
N ARG A 33 -3.52 -4.29 -9.18
CA ARG A 33 -3.97 -5.63 -8.79
C ARG A 33 -2.94 -6.62 -9.31
N THR A 34 -2.62 -7.60 -8.49
CA THR A 34 -1.67 -8.64 -8.87
C THR A 34 -2.30 -10.01 -8.68
N PHE A 35 -1.70 -11.00 -9.30
CA PHE A 35 -2.12 -12.38 -9.21
C PHE A 35 -0.99 -13.17 -8.56
N GLY A 36 -1.23 -13.71 -7.37
CA GLY A 36 -0.20 -14.47 -6.66
C GLY A 36 -0.37 -14.35 -5.17
N VAL A 37 0.75 -14.39 -4.45
CA VAL A 37 0.75 -14.38 -2.98
C VAL A 37 0.14 -13.10 -2.42
N TYR A 38 0.41 -11.97 -3.05
CA TYR A 38 -0.16 -10.68 -2.66
C TYR A 38 -1.15 -10.21 -3.71
N ASP A 39 -2.23 -9.57 -3.24
CA ASP A 39 -3.33 -9.15 -4.11
C ASP A 39 -3.10 -7.80 -4.76
N ILE A 40 -2.34 -6.92 -4.10
CA ILE A 40 -2.12 -5.56 -4.54
C ILE A 40 -0.66 -5.20 -4.31
N ILE A 41 -0.07 -4.49 -5.29
CA ILE A 41 1.25 -3.87 -5.12
C ILE A 41 1.12 -2.38 -5.40
N ILE A 42 1.71 -1.56 -4.53
CA ILE A 42 1.69 -0.12 -4.68
C ILE A 42 3.09 0.45 -4.60
N LEU A 43 3.32 1.54 -5.32
CA LEU A 43 4.54 2.34 -5.19
C LEU A 43 4.18 3.62 -4.45
N VAL A 44 4.87 3.84 -3.33
CA VAL A 44 4.65 5.03 -2.51
C VAL A 44 5.91 5.88 -2.45
N GLU A 45 5.72 7.19 -2.36
CA GLU A 45 6.81 8.15 -2.19
C GLU A 45 6.45 9.15 -1.10
N GLU A 46 7.41 9.44 -0.24
CA GLU A 46 7.25 10.41 0.82
C GLU A 46 8.58 11.15 1.02
N GLU A 47 8.56 12.30 1.67
CA GLU A 47 9.77 13.11 1.88
C GLU A 47 10.83 12.36 2.67
N ASP A 48 10.42 11.71 3.74
CA ASP A 48 11.36 10.99 4.59
C ASP A 48 10.79 9.66 5.06
N MET A 49 11.68 8.85 5.60
CA MET A 49 11.36 7.49 6.06
C MET A 49 10.32 7.49 7.18
N LYS A 50 10.40 8.47 8.07
CA LYS A 50 9.49 8.54 9.20
C LYS A 50 8.05 8.74 8.74
N GLN A 51 7.84 9.70 7.83
CA GLN A 51 6.52 9.97 7.29
C GLN A 51 6.01 8.79 6.48
N LEU A 52 6.89 8.14 5.74
CA LEU A 52 6.53 6.96 4.97
C LEU A 52 6.00 5.86 5.87
N LYS A 53 6.73 5.55 6.93
CA LYS A 53 6.32 4.52 7.89
C LYS A 53 5.01 4.87 8.57
N GLU A 54 4.84 6.12 8.99
CA GLU A 54 3.61 6.55 9.65
C GLU A 54 2.40 6.40 8.73
N THR A 55 2.53 6.81 7.47
CA THR A 55 1.42 6.70 6.54
C THR A 55 1.06 5.24 6.27
N ILE A 56 2.05 4.38 6.09
CA ILE A 56 1.80 2.96 5.86
C ILE A 56 1.13 2.33 7.08
N PHE A 57 1.67 2.57 8.28
CA PHE A 57 1.16 1.93 9.49
C PHE A 57 -0.17 2.48 9.95
N HIS A 58 -0.37 3.80 9.84
CA HIS A 58 -1.54 4.44 10.44
C HIS A 58 -2.66 4.73 9.44
N LYS A 59 -2.41 4.58 8.15
CA LYS A 59 -3.42 4.84 7.12
C LYS A 59 -3.66 3.63 6.23
N ILE A 60 -2.63 3.13 5.57
CA ILE A 60 -2.81 2.04 4.60
C ILE A 60 -3.19 0.75 5.31
N ARG A 61 -2.46 0.38 6.37
CA ARG A 61 -2.76 -0.84 7.12
C ARG A 61 -4.11 -0.80 7.83
N MET A 62 -4.63 0.40 8.08
CA MET A 62 -5.90 0.57 8.80
C MET A 62 -7.11 0.60 7.87
N ILE A 63 -6.91 0.50 6.58
CA ILE A 63 -8.03 0.37 5.64
C ILE A 63 -8.76 -0.93 5.92
N ASP A 64 -10.07 -0.83 6.07
CA ASP A 64 -10.90 -2.01 6.32
C ASP A 64 -10.75 -3.00 5.17
N GLY A 65 -10.42 -4.24 5.51
CA GLY A 65 -10.21 -5.29 4.51
C GLY A 65 -8.75 -5.54 4.15
N VAL A 66 -7.82 -4.65 4.53
CA VAL A 66 -6.39 -4.90 4.35
C VAL A 66 -5.92 -5.83 5.46
N ARG A 67 -5.36 -6.99 5.10
CA ARG A 67 -5.00 -8.03 6.07
C ARG A 67 -3.55 -8.07 6.42
N ALA A 68 -2.68 -8.05 5.42
CA ALA A 68 -1.25 -8.15 5.62
C ALA A 68 -0.53 -7.20 4.69
N THR A 69 0.57 -6.63 5.16
CA THR A 69 1.40 -5.74 4.34
C THR A 69 2.86 -6.13 4.46
N LEU A 70 3.58 -5.98 3.36
CA LEU A 70 5.03 -6.14 3.31
C LEU A 70 5.60 -4.92 2.60
N THR A 71 6.51 -4.21 3.27
CA THR A 71 7.11 -3.00 2.73
C THR A 71 8.54 -3.28 2.28
N LEU A 72 8.84 -2.93 1.03
CA LEU A 72 10.17 -3.06 0.45
C LEU A 72 10.69 -1.66 0.13
N LEU A 73 11.68 -1.21 0.89
CA LEU A 73 12.27 0.10 0.65
C LEU A 73 13.15 0.07 -0.60
N VAL A 74 13.04 1.12 -1.40
CA VAL A 74 13.93 1.31 -2.55
C VAL A 74 15.18 2.02 -2.06
N LEU A 75 16.33 1.42 -2.31
CA LEU A 75 17.62 1.99 -1.89
C LEU A 75 18.19 2.95 -2.92
#